data_1e82e82c6621bf0df7b8971bf3e2c995
#
_entry.id   1e82e82c6621bf0df7b8971bf3e2c995
#
_cell.length_a   1.000
_cell.length_b   1.000
_cell.length_c   1.000
_cell.angle_alpha   90.00
_cell.angle_beta   90.00
_cell.angle_gamma   90.00
#
_symmetry.space_group_name_H-M   'P 1'
#
loop_
_entity.id
_entity.type
_entity.pdbx_description
1 polymer ?
#
loop_
_entity_poly.entity_id
_entity_poly.type
_entity_poly.pdbx_seq_one_letter_code
_entity_poly.pdbx_strand_id
1 'polypeptide(L)'
;MTILFLFLLLFLLMFIGVPIAVSLGLSGALTILLFSPDSVRSLAIKLFETSEHYTLLAIPFFLLSGAFMTTGGVARRLIDFANACVGHIRGGLAIAAVLACMLFAALSGSSPATVEAVGSIAIAGMVRSGYPQAFGAGIVCNAGTLGILIPPSIVMVVYAAATETSVGKLFIAGVVPGLLLGLILMVVIYIVARVKKLPAMPRVSLREWLASARKALWGLLLMVIILGGIYSGAFTPTEAAAVAAVYSAFVALFVYRDMRLSECPKVLLESGKLTIMLMFIIANAMLFAHVLTTEQIPQSIASWVTELGLSPWMFLLVVNIVLLIAGNFMEPSAIILILAPIFFPIAMELGIDPIHLGIIMVVNMEIGLITPPVGLNLFVTSAVTGMPLGATIRAALPWLMILLVFLIIVTYIPAVSLALPNWLGMS
;
A
#
# COMPACT_ATOMS: atom_id res chain seq x y z
N MET A 1 18.28 1.74 29.54
CA MET A 1 19.39 2.40 28.82
C MET A 1 19.40 2.00 27.35
N THR A 2 19.41 0.72 27.04
CA THR A 2 19.46 0.14 25.69
C THR A 2 18.37 0.68 24.76
N ILE A 3 17.09 0.69 25.21
CA ILE A 3 15.95 1.19 24.43
C ILE A 3 16.12 2.67 24.08
N LEU A 4 16.48 3.48 25.10
CA LEU A 4 16.64 4.92 24.90
C LEU A 4 17.77 5.20 23.88
N PHE A 5 18.87 4.47 23.97
CA PHE A 5 19.98 4.59 23.03
C PHE A 5 19.54 4.20 21.61
N LEU A 6 18.82 3.06 21.46
CA LEU A 6 18.35 2.56 20.18
C LEU A 6 17.48 3.60 19.44
N PHE A 7 16.42 4.11 20.11
CA PHE A 7 15.53 5.09 19.50
C PHE A 7 16.17 6.47 19.32
N LEU A 8 16.95 6.92 20.29
CA LEU A 8 17.64 8.21 20.20
C LEU A 8 18.62 8.20 19.03
N LEU A 9 19.39 7.13 18.85
CA LEU A 9 20.31 7.01 17.73
C LEU A 9 19.56 6.91 16.39
N LEU A 10 18.48 6.14 16.32
CA LEU A 10 17.64 6.07 15.13
C LEU A 10 17.15 7.46 14.71
N PHE A 11 16.50 8.18 15.61
CA PHE A 11 15.99 9.51 15.29
C PHE A 11 17.09 10.53 15.00
N LEU A 12 18.20 10.48 15.72
CA LEU A 12 19.36 11.35 15.47
C LEU A 12 19.87 11.15 14.03
N LEU A 13 20.09 9.90 13.62
CA LEU A 13 20.54 9.58 12.27
C LEU A 13 19.55 10.05 11.21
N MET A 14 18.26 9.86 11.44
CA MET A 14 17.21 10.35 10.53
C MET A 14 17.19 11.88 10.44
N PHE A 15 17.35 12.61 11.56
CA PHE A 15 17.36 14.07 11.58
C PHE A 15 18.56 14.69 10.86
N ILE A 16 19.72 14.02 10.87
CA ILE A 16 20.89 14.46 10.08
C ILE A 16 20.82 14.01 8.61
N GLY A 17 19.72 13.38 8.18
CA GLY A 17 19.47 13.03 6.78
C GLY A 17 20.03 11.68 6.34
N VAL A 18 20.40 10.79 7.24
CA VAL A 18 20.82 9.42 6.92
C VAL A 18 19.60 8.64 6.40
N PRO A 19 19.73 7.88 5.30
CA PRO A 19 18.64 7.06 4.78
C PRO A 19 18.08 6.10 5.85
N ILE A 20 16.76 5.95 5.88
CA ILE A 20 16.04 5.14 6.88
C ILE A 20 16.61 3.73 7.06
N ALA A 21 16.91 3.04 5.96
CA ALA A 21 17.48 1.69 6.00
C ALA A 21 18.81 1.67 6.77
N VAL A 22 19.68 2.64 6.51
CA VAL A 22 20.98 2.77 7.17
C VAL A 22 20.80 3.17 8.64
N SER A 23 19.87 4.07 8.93
CA SER A 23 19.57 4.49 10.31
C SER A 23 19.07 3.32 11.17
N LEU A 24 18.19 2.46 10.62
CA LEU A 24 17.71 1.24 11.27
C LEU A 24 18.85 0.25 11.51
N GLY A 25 19.63 -0.03 10.48
CA GLY A 25 20.74 -0.99 10.57
C GLY A 25 21.82 -0.54 11.53
N LEU A 26 22.25 0.72 11.46
CA LEU A 26 23.28 1.25 12.34
C LEU A 26 22.81 1.33 13.79
N SER A 27 21.59 1.80 14.05
CA SER A 27 21.05 1.87 15.41
C SER A 27 20.91 0.49 16.03
N GLY A 28 20.41 -0.50 15.27
CA GLY A 28 20.33 -1.89 15.70
C GLY A 28 21.71 -2.50 15.95
N ALA A 29 22.61 -2.41 14.98
CA ALA A 29 23.96 -2.97 15.06
C ALA A 29 24.78 -2.39 16.23
N LEU A 30 24.78 -1.06 16.38
CA LEU A 30 25.52 -0.39 17.47
C LEU A 30 24.91 -0.72 18.84
N THR A 31 23.57 -0.85 18.91
CA THR A 31 22.92 -1.25 20.16
C THR A 31 23.34 -2.67 20.59
N ILE A 32 23.34 -3.63 19.64
CA ILE A 32 23.80 -4.98 19.92
C ILE A 32 25.26 -4.98 20.36
N LEU A 33 26.13 -4.28 19.64
CA LEU A 33 27.55 -4.23 19.93
C LEU A 33 27.88 -3.63 21.30
N LEU A 34 27.10 -2.66 21.78
CA LEU A 34 27.39 -1.92 23.02
C LEU A 34 26.67 -2.46 24.25
N PHE A 35 25.50 -3.06 24.08
CA PHE A 35 24.60 -3.37 25.19
C PHE A 35 24.10 -4.82 25.22
N SER A 36 24.16 -5.58 24.09
CA SER A 36 23.67 -6.95 24.04
C SER A 36 24.80 -7.97 24.24
N PRO A 37 24.51 -9.13 24.81
CA PRO A 37 25.42 -10.26 24.80
C PRO A 37 25.59 -10.92 23.42
N ASP A 38 24.77 -10.51 22.46
CA ASP A 38 24.81 -11.02 21.09
C ASP A 38 26.09 -10.59 20.36
N SER A 39 26.57 -11.48 19.48
CA SER A 39 27.80 -11.25 18.72
C SER A 39 27.52 -10.62 17.34
N VAL A 40 28.54 -10.02 16.73
CA VAL A 40 28.50 -9.55 15.33
C VAL A 40 28.11 -10.68 14.38
N ARG A 41 28.40 -11.93 14.75
CA ARG A 41 28.02 -13.11 13.98
C ARG A 41 26.50 -13.32 13.96
N SER A 42 25.81 -13.07 15.08
CA SER A 42 24.34 -13.17 15.12
C SER A 42 23.65 -12.12 14.24
N LEU A 43 24.24 -10.91 14.15
CA LEU A 43 23.79 -9.88 13.20
C LEU A 43 23.83 -10.36 11.75
N ALA A 44 24.98 -10.92 11.32
CA ALA A 44 25.15 -11.42 9.97
C ALA A 44 24.18 -12.57 9.66
N ILE A 45 24.01 -13.50 10.61
CA ILE A 45 23.06 -14.61 10.47
C ILE A 45 21.63 -14.08 10.31
N LYS A 46 21.22 -13.12 11.15
CA LYS A 46 19.87 -12.54 11.11
C LYS A 46 19.57 -11.82 9.80
N LEU A 47 20.52 -11.05 9.28
CA LEU A 47 20.38 -10.40 7.96
C LEU A 47 20.24 -11.44 6.85
N PHE A 48 20.97 -12.55 6.95
CA PHE A 48 20.89 -13.63 5.96
C PHE A 48 19.56 -14.38 6.03
N GLU A 49 19.12 -14.79 7.24
CA GLU A 49 17.82 -15.43 7.47
C GLU A 49 16.65 -14.58 6.95
N THR A 50 16.71 -13.26 7.18
CA THR A 50 15.69 -12.33 6.64
C THR A 50 15.65 -12.35 5.12
N SER A 51 16.83 -12.40 4.48
CA SER A 51 16.92 -12.42 3.01
C SER A 51 16.40 -13.72 2.40
N GLU A 52 16.41 -14.83 3.16
CA GLU A 52 15.89 -16.14 2.75
C GLU A 52 14.40 -16.33 3.06
N HIS A 53 13.75 -15.35 3.70
CA HIS A 53 12.34 -15.49 4.09
C HIS A 53 11.42 -15.63 2.87
N TYR A 54 10.83 -16.81 2.69
CA TYR A 54 10.07 -17.18 1.49
C TYR A 54 8.94 -16.22 1.14
N THR A 55 8.22 -15.71 2.14
CA THR A 55 7.09 -14.77 1.95
C THR A 55 7.56 -13.46 1.32
N LEU A 56 8.75 -12.98 1.68
CA LEU A 56 9.30 -11.73 1.17
C LEU A 56 9.69 -11.80 -0.31
N LEU A 57 9.92 -13.01 -0.85
CA LEU A 57 10.17 -13.21 -2.29
C LEU A 57 8.97 -12.83 -3.16
N ALA A 58 7.76 -12.71 -2.62
CA ALA A 58 6.61 -12.19 -3.33
C ALA A 58 6.80 -10.72 -3.75
N ILE A 59 7.54 -9.92 -2.96
CA ILE A 59 7.73 -8.48 -3.19
C ILE A 59 8.41 -8.19 -4.53
N PRO A 60 9.60 -8.75 -4.86
CA PRO A 60 10.26 -8.52 -6.15
C PRO A 60 9.39 -8.92 -7.34
N PHE A 61 8.63 -9.99 -7.24
CA PHE A 61 7.75 -10.44 -8.32
C PHE A 61 6.54 -9.52 -8.50
N PHE A 62 5.91 -9.04 -7.43
CA PHE A 62 4.82 -8.06 -7.55
C PHE A 62 5.31 -6.71 -8.08
N LEU A 63 6.49 -6.23 -7.65
CA LEU A 63 7.11 -5.04 -8.20
C LEU A 63 7.37 -5.17 -9.71
N LEU A 64 7.92 -6.31 -10.12
CA LEU A 64 8.19 -6.60 -11.52
C LEU A 64 6.89 -6.68 -12.33
N SER A 65 5.87 -7.37 -11.82
CA SER A 65 4.54 -7.43 -12.42
C SER A 65 3.95 -6.02 -12.62
N GLY A 66 3.98 -5.19 -11.57
CA GLY A 66 3.51 -3.80 -11.62
C GLY A 66 4.28 -2.95 -12.65
N ALA A 67 5.60 -3.12 -12.75
CA ALA A 67 6.44 -2.42 -13.72
C ALA A 67 6.09 -2.79 -15.16
N PHE A 68 5.90 -4.08 -15.47
CA PHE A 68 5.44 -4.53 -16.79
C PHE A 68 4.03 -4.01 -17.11
N MET A 69 3.11 -4.00 -16.15
CA MET A 69 1.75 -3.52 -16.35
C MET A 69 1.70 -2.00 -16.58
N THR A 70 2.53 -1.24 -15.88
CA THR A 70 2.65 0.20 -16.06
C THR A 70 3.20 0.54 -17.45
N THR A 71 4.33 -0.05 -17.83
CA THR A 71 4.99 0.17 -19.13
C THR A 71 4.16 -0.39 -20.28
N GLY A 72 3.48 -1.52 -20.07
CA GLY A 72 2.64 -2.21 -21.07
C GLY A 72 1.28 -1.56 -21.35
N GLY A 73 1.04 -0.33 -20.88
CA GLY A 73 -0.14 0.46 -21.24
C GLY A 73 -1.47 -0.05 -20.66
N VAL A 74 -1.42 -0.88 -19.62
CA VAL A 74 -2.62 -1.42 -18.96
C VAL A 74 -3.42 -0.30 -18.30
N ALA A 75 -2.74 0.66 -17.64
CA ALA A 75 -3.41 1.78 -16.96
C ALA A 75 -4.34 2.56 -17.91
N ARG A 76 -3.89 2.85 -19.14
CA ARG A 76 -4.73 3.52 -20.16
C ARG A 76 -6.00 2.73 -20.45
N ARG A 77 -5.90 1.41 -20.63
CA ARG A 77 -7.04 0.55 -20.96
C ARG A 77 -8.03 0.43 -19.81
N LEU A 78 -7.53 0.41 -18.57
CA LEU A 78 -8.38 0.43 -17.38
C LEU A 78 -9.10 1.78 -17.23
N ILE A 79 -8.44 2.90 -17.51
CA ILE A 79 -9.04 4.24 -17.50
C ILE A 79 -10.11 4.34 -18.60
N ASP A 80 -9.83 3.87 -19.82
CA ASP A 80 -10.79 3.87 -20.92
C ASP A 80 -12.03 3.03 -20.56
N PHE A 81 -11.84 1.88 -19.95
CA PHE A 81 -12.93 1.03 -19.48
C PHE A 81 -13.71 1.70 -18.34
N ALA A 82 -13.04 2.26 -17.34
CA ALA A 82 -13.69 2.98 -16.26
C ALA A 82 -14.49 4.19 -16.76
N ASN A 83 -13.95 4.94 -17.74
CA ASN A 83 -14.67 6.04 -18.40
C ASN A 83 -15.92 5.54 -19.15
N ALA A 84 -15.83 4.41 -19.82
CA ALA A 84 -16.96 3.80 -20.49
C ALA A 84 -18.07 3.36 -19.52
N CYS A 85 -17.69 2.92 -18.30
CA CYS A 85 -18.64 2.51 -17.28
C CYS A 85 -19.36 3.71 -16.62
N VAL A 86 -18.62 4.74 -16.19
CA VAL A 86 -19.16 5.79 -15.31
C VAL A 86 -18.96 7.22 -15.83
N GLY A 87 -18.29 7.42 -16.97
CA GLY A 87 -17.97 8.74 -17.51
C GLY A 87 -19.20 9.61 -17.83
N HIS A 88 -20.32 8.99 -18.10
CA HIS A 88 -21.60 9.67 -18.42
C HIS A 88 -22.29 10.30 -17.19
N ILE A 89 -21.83 10.02 -15.98
CA ILE A 89 -22.36 10.58 -14.74
C ILE A 89 -21.71 11.95 -14.51
N ARG A 90 -22.37 12.87 -13.80
CA ARG A 90 -21.73 14.13 -13.38
C ARG A 90 -20.54 13.85 -12.46
N GLY A 91 -19.37 14.38 -12.79
CA GLY A 91 -18.14 14.01 -12.13
C GLY A 91 -17.55 12.67 -12.59
N GLY A 92 -18.11 12.09 -13.64
CA GLY A 92 -17.82 10.74 -14.12
C GLY A 92 -16.35 10.49 -14.43
N LEU A 93 -15.61 11.48 -14.95
CA LEU A 93 -14.16 11.34 -15.19
C LEU A 93 -13.36 11.17 -13.89
N ALA A 94 -13.76 11.86 -12.82
CA ALA A 94 -13.12 11.72 -11.53
C ALA A 94 -13.52 10.41 -10.83
N ILE A 95 -14.78 10.00 -10.95
CA ILE A 95 -15.26 8.69 -10.48
C ILE A 95 -14.54 7.57 -11.25
N ALA A 96 -14.37 7.72 -12.56
CA ALA A 96 -13.64 6.77 -13.40
C ALA A 96 -12.15 6.69 -13.00
N ALA A 97 -11.54 7.82 -12.59
CA ALA A 97 -10.18 7.81 -12.08
C ALA A 97 -10.07 7.00 -10.78
N VAL A 98 -11.02 7.12 -9.85
CA VAL A 98 -11.06 6.26 -8.63
C VAL A 98 -11.24 4.80 -9.01
N LEU A 99 -12.20 4.47 -9.88
CA LEU A 99 -12.40 3.11 -10.35
C LEU A 99 -11.15 2.54 -11.04
N ALA A 100 -10.48 3.35 -11.86
CA ALA A 100 -9.22 2.95 -12.49
C ALA A 100 -8.10 2.75 -11.46
N CYS A 101 -8.01 3.59 -10.41
CA CYS A 101 -7.09 3.37 -9.30
C CYS A 101 -7.38 2.05 -8.58
N MET A 102 -8.65 1.73 -8.30
CA MET A 102 -9.04 0.44 -7.69
C MET A 102 -8.61 -0.76 -8.54
N LEU A 103 -8.90 -0.70 -9.84
CA LEU A 103 -8.55 -1.78 -10.77
C LEU A 103 -7.02 -1.91 -10.95
N PHE A 104 -6.31 -0.78 -11.02
CA PHE A 104 -4.85 -0.78 -11.15
C PHE A 104 -4.14 -1.16 -9.83
N ALA A 105 -4.72 -0.80 -8.68
CA ALA A 105 -4.26 -1.22 -7.37
C ALA A 105 -4.11 -2.74 -7.28
N ALA A 106 -5.13 -3.46 -7.75
CA ALA A 106 -5.14 -4.93 -7.80
C ALA A 106 -4.09 -5.55 -8.76
N LEU A 107 -3.31 -4.73 -9.45
CA LEU A 107 -2.24 -5.18 -10.35
C LEU A 107 -0.85 -4.76 -9.86
N SER A 108 -0.75 -3.59 -9.22
CA SER A 108 0.52 -2.97 -8.86
C SER A 108 0.96 -3.26 -7.42
N GLY A 109 0.02 -3.41 -6.50
CA GLY A 109 0.29 -3.56 -5.07
C GLY A 109 1.01 -2.37 -4.42
N SER A 110 1.10 -1.23 -5.12
CA SER A 110 1.88 -0.05 -4.74
C SER A 110 1.07 1.24 -4.95
N SER A 111 0.99 2.05 -3.91
CA SER A 111 0.28 3.31 -3.94
C SER A 111 0.93 4.36 -4.85
N PRO A 112 2.24 4.66 -4.73
CA PRO A 112 2.91 5.62 -5.63
C PRO A 112 2.84 5.20 -7.11
N ALA A 113 3.00 3.91 -7.41
CA ALA A 113 2.88 3.39 -8.77
C ALA A 113 1.46 3.59 -9.33
N THR A 114 0.43 3.44 -8.50
CA THR A 114 -0.97 3.69 -8.89
C THR A 114 -1.21 5.16 -9.20
N VAL A 115 -0.70 6.07 -8.35
CA VAL A 115 -0.78 7.52 -8.59
C VAL A 115 -0.09 7.92 -9.88
N GLU A 116 1.11 7.41 -10.14
CA GLU A 116 1.89 7.69 -11.35
C GLU A 116 1.16 7.21 -12.60
N ALA A 117 0.80 5.92 -12.64
CA ALA A 117 0.22 5.29 -13.81
C ALA A 117 -1.16 5.85 -14.17
N VAL A 118 -2.05 5.99 -13.18
CA VAL A 118 -3.41 6.49 -13.42
C VAL A 118 -3.42 8.02 -13.47
N GLY A 119 -2.66 8.69 -12.60
CA GLY A 119 -2.65 10.14 -12.48
C GLY A 119 -2.17 10.83 -13.74
N SER A 120 -1.11 10.34 -14.37
CA SER A 120 -0.57 10.91 -15.61
C SER A 120 -1.60 11.01 -16.75
N ILE A 121 -2.52 10.07 -16.82
CA ILE A 121 -3.54 9.99 -17.88
C ILE A 121 -4.85 10.65 -17.41
N ALA A 122 -5.35 10.27 -16.23
CA ALA A 122 -6.66 10.67 -15.76
C ALA A 122 -6.73 12.17 -15.43
N ILE A 123 -5.71 12.73 -14.77
CA ILE A 123 -5.68 14.15 -14.43
C ILE A 123 -5.63 15.01 -15.72
N ALA A 124 -4.78 14.63 -16.67
CA ALA A 124 -4.71 15.31 -17.95
C ALA A 124 -6.05 15.25 -18.74
N GLY A 125 -6.74 14.09 -18.67
CA GLY A 125 -8.07 13.93 -19.24
C GLY A 125 -9.13 14.81 -18.58
N MET A 126 -9.13 14.88 -17.26
CA MET A 126 -10.02 15.75 -16.48
C MET A 126 -9.80 17.24 -16.82
N VAL A 127 -8.55 17.70 -16.85
CA VAL A 127 -8.21 19.10 -17.18
C VAL A 127 -8.68 19.47 -18.58
N ARG A 128 -8.44 18.61 -19.59
CA ARG A 128 -8.93 18.83 -20.96
C ARG A 128 -10.45 18.90 -21.06
N SER A 129 -11.14 18.24 -20.14
CA SER A 129 -12.60 18.23 -20.07
C SER A 129 -13.18 19.34 -19.18
N GLY A 130 -12.36 20.32 -18.74
CA GLY A 130 -12.79 21.49 -17.98
C GLY A 130 -12.84 21.28 -16.45
N TYR A 131 -12.26 20.23 -15.92
CA TYR A 131 -12.11 20.08 -14.46
C TYR A 131 -10.93 20.89 -13.95
N PRO A 132 -11.02 21.50 -12.75
CA PRO A 132 -9.88 22.12 -12.11
C PRO A 132 -8.75 21.09 -11.86
N GLN A 133 -7.50 21.44 -12.20
CA GLN A 133 -6.36 20.54 -12.01
C GLN A 133 -6.20 20.09 -10.55
N ALA A 134 -6.35 21.02 -9.60
CA ALA A 134 -6.29 20.72 -8.17
C ALA A 134 -7.35 19.68 -7.73
N PHE A 135 -8.54 19.69 -8.35
CA PHE A 135 -9.59 18.70 -8.07
C PHE A 135 -9.16 17.30 -8.49
N GLY A 136 -8.66 17.17 -9.73
CA GLY A 136 -8.15 15.88 -10.22
C GLY A 136 -6.93 15.38 -9.45
N ALA A 137 -5.98 16.29 -9.16
CA ALA A 137 -4.78 15.99 -8.40
C ALA A 137 -5.11 15.46 -6.99
N GLY A 138 -6.00 16.16 -6.26
CA GLY A 138 -6.42 15.75 -4.92
C GLY A 138 -7.11 14.39 -4.89
N ILE A 139 -7.99 14.12 -5.86
CA ILE A 139 -8.70 12.83 -5.97
C ILE A 139 -7.72 11.69 -6.25
N VAL A 140 -6.87 11.84 -7.27
CA VAL A 140 -5.95 10.77 -7.67
C VAL A 140 -4.89 10.51 -6.60
N CYS A 141 -4.39 11.55 -5.94
CA CYS A 141 -3.46 11.43 -4.82
C CYS A 141 -4.03 10.53 -3.70
N ASN A 142 -5.29 10.72 -3.36
CA ASN A 142 -5.98 9.93 -2.33
C ASN A 142 -6.45 8.56 -2.87
N ALA A 143 -7.05 8.50 -4.06
CA ALA A 143 -7.50 7.23 -4.63
C ALA A 143 -6.34 6.27 -4.93
N GLY A 144 -5.15 6.79 -5.19
CA GLY A 144 -3.94 5.98 -5.38
C GLY A 144 -3.54 5.19 -4.14
N THR A 145 -3.94 5.64 -2.93
CA THR A 145 -3.65 4.91 -1.68
C THR A 145 -4.28 3.52 -1.67
N LEU A 146 -5.40 3.32 -2.38
CA LEU A 146 -6.01 2.00 -2.59
C LEU A 146 -5.01 0.97 -3.12
N GLY A 147 -3.87 1.40 -3.70
CA GLY A 147 -2.79 0.53 -4.18
C GLY A 147 -2.09 -0.31 -3.11
N ILE A 148 -2.27 0.00 -1.83
CA ILE A 148 -1.74 -0.82 -0.73
C ILE A 148 -2.84 -1.51 0.09
N LEU A 149 -4.12 -1.18 -0.14
CA LEU A 149 -5.24 -1.79 0.56
C LEU A 149 -5.92 -2.90 -0.28
N ILE A 150 -6.11 -2.65 -1.58
CA ILE A 150 -6.68 -3.65 -2.49
C ILE A 150 -5.59 -4.67 -2.85
N PRO A 151 -5.82 -5.99 -2.62
CA PRO A 151 -4.82 -7.01 -2.91
C PRO A 151 -4.57 -7.21 -4.42
N PRO A 152 -3.33 -7.63 -4.79
CA PRO A 152 -2.20 -7.91 -3.90
C PRO A 152 -1.55 -6.64 -3.34
N SER A 153 -1.05 -6.70 -2.12
CA SER A 153 -0.44 -5.56 -1.44
C SER A 153 0.93 -5.93 -0.87
N ILE A 154 1.96 -5.18 -1.26
CA ILE A 154 3.32 -5.36 -0.74
C ILE A 154 3.35 -5.11 0.77
N VAL A 155 2.62 -4.11 1.24
CA VAL A 155 2.55 -3.73 2.66
C VAL A 155 1.92 -4.85 3.51
N MET A 156 0.89 -5.53 2.98
CA MET A 156 0.30 -6.71 3.63
C MET A 156 1.25 -7.90 3.66
N VAL A 157 2.06 -8.11 2.61
CA VAL A 157 3.09 -9.16 2.59
C VAL A 157 4.13 -8.90 3.67
N VAL A 158 4.56 -7.65 3.84
CA VAL A 158 5.51 -7.23 4.88
C VAL A 158 4.92 -7.44 6.28
N TYR A 159 3.66 -7.06 6.51
CA TYR A 159 2.99 -7.32 7.78
C TYR A 159 2.91 -8.82 8.09
N ALA A 160 2.52 -9.63 7.11
CA ALA A 160 2.44 -11.07 7.26
C ALA A 160 3.79 -11.70 7.62
N ALA A 161 4.87 -11.23 7.00
CA ALA A 161 6.23 -11.69 7.29
C ALA A 161 6.70 -11.28 8.71
N ALA A 162 6.30 -10.07 9.17
CA ALA A 162 6.67 -9.56 10.50
C ALA A 162 5.88 -10.22 11.65
N THR A 163 4.68 -10.73 11.39
CA THR A 163 3.75 -11.26 12.40
C THR A 163 3.44 -12.76 12.23
N GLU A 164 4.05 -13.40 11.24
CA GLU A 164 3.81 -14.80 10.86
C GLU A 164 2.32 -15.11 10.56
N THR A 165 1.58 -14.09 10.11
CA THR A 165 0.17 -14.21 9.72
C THR A 165 0.03 -14.63 8.25
N SER A 166 -1.16 -15.13 7.88
CA SER A 166 -1.42 -15.58 6.51
C SER A 166 -1.59 -14.40 5.56
N VAL A 167 -0.73 -14.29 4.53
CA VAL A 167 -0.86 -13.33 3.43
C VAL A 167 -2.21 -13.48 2.72
N GLY A 168 -2.65 -14.73 2.47
CA GLY A 168 -3.94 -15.00 1.82
C GLY A 168 -5.12 -14.45 2.61
N LYS A 169 -5.14 -14.66 3.95
CA LYS A 169 -6.18 -14.09 4.82
C LYS A 169 -6.17 -12.56 4.79
N LEU A 170 -4.99 -11.92 4.84
CA LEU A 170 -4.85 -10.46 4.75
C LEU A 170 -5.35 -9.93 3.41
N PHE A 171 -5.03 -10.61 2.32
CA PHE A 171 -5.50 -10.20 0.99
C PHE A 171 -7.03 -10.24 0.91
N ILE A 172 -7.68 -11.31 1.40
CA ILE A 172 -9.14 -11.38 1.48
C ILE A 172 -9.71 -10.26 2.36
N ALA A 173 -9.09 -10.02 3.52
CA ALA A 173 -9.53 -9.00 4.46
C ALA A 173 -9.43 -7.58 3.89
N GLY A 174 -8.50 -7.31 2.97
CA GLY A 174 -8.34 -6.02 2.30
C GLY A 174 -9.37 -5.71 1.21
N VAL A 175 -10.05 -6.74 0.67
CA VAL A 175 -11.01 -6.56 -0.44
C VAL A 175 -12.19 -5.67 -0.02
N VAL A 176 -12.87 -6.00 1.06
CA VAL A 176 -14.07 -5.25 1.51
C VAL A 176 -13.71 -3.82 1.90
N PRO A 177 -12.69 -3.55 2.74
CA PRO A 177 -12.28 -2.18 3.04
C PRO A 177 -11.89 -1.39 1.79
N GLY A 178 -11.13 -1.98 0.86
CA GLY A 178 -10.71 -1.31 -0.37
C GLY A 178 -11.89 -0.94 -1.28
N LEU A 179 -12.84 -1.85 -1.46
CA LEU A 179 -14.07 -1.56 -2.21
C LEU A 179 -14.93 -0.50 -1.51
N LEU A 180 -15.05 -0.57 -0.20
CA LEU A 180 -15.82 0.39 0.61
C LEU A 180 -15.22 1.79 0.52
N LEU A 181 -13.89 1.94 0.69
CA LEU A 181 -13.21 3.23 0.57
C LEU A 181 -13.37 3.81 -0.84
N GLY A 182 -13.16 2.98 -1.87
CA GLY A 182 -13.37 3.39 -3.25
C GLY A 182 -14.80 3.86 -3.51
N LEU A 183 -15.81 3.15 -3.00
CA LEU A 183 -17.21 3.53 -3.10
C LEU A 183 -17.50 4.85 -2.38
N ILE A 184 -17.00 5.03 -1.17
CA ILE A 184 -17.15 6.28 -0.38
C ILE A 184 -16.55 7.45 -1.17
N LEU A 185 -15.33 7.31 -1.70
CA LEU A 185 -14.71 8.34 -2.54
C LEU A 185 -15.56 8.67 -3.76
N MET A 186 -16.06 7.65 -4.48
CA MET A 186 -16.92 7.86 -5.66
C MET A 186 -18.23 8.58 -5.31
N VAL A 187 -18.87 8.24 -4.20
CA VAL A 187 -20.09 8.90 -3.72
C VAL A 187 -19.83 10.36 -3.37
N VAL A 188 -18.77 10.65 -2.62
CA VAL A 188 -18.40 12.03 -2.25
C VAL A 188 -18.06 12.84 -3.51
N ILE A 189 -17.30 12.28 -4.45
CA ILE A 189 -17.00 12.91 -5.75
C ILE A 189 -18.30 13.26 -6.49
N TYR A 190 -19.24 12.34 -6.54
CA TYR A 190 -20.54 12.58 -7.18
C TYR A 190 -21.29 13.76 -6.56
N ILE A 191 -21.34 13.81 -5.22
CA ILE A 191 -22.00 14.91 -4.48
C ILE A 191 -21.31 16.23 -4.80
N VAL A 192 -19.95 16.29 -4.66
CA VAL A 192 -19.18 17.52 -4.94
C VAL A 192 -19.32 17.95 -6.40
N ALA A 193 -19.31 17.00 -7.34
CA ALA A 193 -19.44 17.27 -8.76
C ALA A 193 -20.83 17.85 -9.10
N ARG A 194 -21.88 17.41 -8.41
CA ARG A 194 -23.22 18.00 -8.55
C ARG A 194 -23.28 19.44 -8.04
N VAL A 195 -22.71 19.69 -6.86
CA VAL A 195 -22.65 21.04 -6.27
C VAL A 195 -21.85 22.00 -7.14
N LYS A 196 -20.67 21.54 -7.61
CA LYS A 196 -19.77 22.34 -8.48
C LYS A 196 -20.20 22.37 -9.96
N LYS A 197 -21.28 21.69 -10.33
CA LYS A 197 -21.79 21.59 -11.71
C LYS A 197 -20.72 21.12 -12.71
N LEU A 198 -19.89 20.15 -12.32
CA LEU A 198 -18.84 19.63 -13.19
C LEU A 198 -19.43 18.93 -14.42
N PRO A 199 -18.71 18.95 -15.56
CA PRO A 199 -19.19 18.35 -16.79
C PRO A 199 -19.32 16.82 -16.68
N ALA A 200 -20.19 16.25 -17.50
CA ALA A 200 -20.34 14.83 -17.74
C ALA A 200 -20.00 14.51 -19.20
N MET A 201 -19.48 13.34 -19.47
CA MET A 201 -19.27 12.87 -20.84
C MET A 201 -20.57 12.32 -21.45
N PRO A 202 -20.70 12.28 -22.79
CA PRO A 202 -21.80 11.58 -23.43
C PRO A 202 -21.73 10.07 -23.09
N ARG A 203 -22.89 9.43 -23.11
CA ARG A 203 -22.95 7.96 -22.94
C ARG A 203 -22.31 7.29 -24.14
N VAL A 204 -21.43 6.33 -23.88
CA VAL A 204 -20.85 5.49 -24.92
C VAL A 204 -21.85 4.42 -25.36
N SER A 205 -21.74 3.97 -26.61
CA SER A 205 -22.53 2.85 -27.12
C SER A 205 -22.16 1.53 -26.45
N LEU A 206 -23.07 0.56 -26.43
CA LEU A 206 -22.78 -0.79 -25.92
C LEU A 206 -21.60 -1.43 -26.65
N ARG A 207 -21.46 -1.17 -27.95
CA ARG A 207 -20.34 -1.66 -28.77
C ARG A 207 -19.00 -1.09 -28.29
N GLU A 208 -18.95 0.19 -27.98
CA GLU A 208 -17.73 0.85 -27.45
C GLU A 208 -17.42 0.38 -26.04
N TRP A 209 -18.45 0.18 -25.20
CA TRP A 209 -18.28 -0.38 -23.86
C TRP A 209 -17.69 -1.79 -23.91
N LEU A 210 -18.25 -2.68 -24.75
CA LEU A 210 -17.73 -4.03 -24.96
C LEU A 210 -16.29 -4.02 -25.52
N ALA A 211 -15.99 -3.09 -26.43
CA ALA A 211 -14.65 -2.95 -26.98
C ALA A 211 -13.63 -2.52 -25.91
N SER A 212 -13.99 -1.58 -25.03
CA SER A 212 -13.13 -1.15 -23.91
C SER A 212 -12.97 -2.27 -22.86
N ALA A 213 -14.05 -2.98 -22.52
CA ALA A 213 -14.01 -4.13 -21.63
C ALA A 213 -13.10 -5.24 -22.15
N ARG A 214 -13.18 -5.57 -23.45
CA ARG A 214 -12.28 -6.56 -24.08
C ARG A 214 -10.82 -6.14 -24.04
N LYS A 215 -10.52 -4.84 -24.20
CA LYS A 215 -9.16 -4.32 -24.11
C LYS A 215 -8.62 -4.36 -22.67
N ALA A 216 -9.46 -4.10 -21.68
CA ALA A 216 -9.10 -4.16 -20.26
C ALA A 216 -9.00 -5.60 -19.72
N LEU A 217 -9.66 -6.56 -20.37
CA LEU A 217 -9.82 -7.94 -19.89
C LEU A 217 -8.48 -8.60 -19.51
N TRP A 218 -7.44 -8.44 -20.31
CA TRP A 218 -6.13 -9.06 -20.04
C TRP A 218 -5.48 -8.50 -18.77
N GLY A 219 -5.65 -7.21 -18.49
CA GLY A 219 -5.25 -6.64 -17.19
C GLY A 219 -6.07 -7.21 -16.05
N LEU A 220 -7.41 -7.24 -16.19
CA LEU A 220 -8.31 -7.74 -15.17
C LEU A 220 -8.15 -9.24 -14.88
N LEU A 221 -7.76 -10.05 -15.87
CA LEU A 221 -7.46 -11.47 -15.71
C LEU A 221 -6.28 -11.70 -14.76
N LEU A 222 -5.32 -10.78 -14.68
CA LEU A 222 -4.23 -10.90 -13.72
C LEU A 222 -4.73 -10.95 -12.27
N MET A 223 -5.68 -10.09 -11.93
CA MET A 223 -6.31 -10.11 -10.60
C MET A 223 -6.99 -11.46 -10.33
N VAL A 224 -7.70 -12.00 -11.32
CA VAL A 224 -8.36 -13.31 -11.21
C VAL A 224 -7.33 -14.43 -11.04
N ILE A 225 -6.21 -14.38 -11.77
CA ILE A 225 -5.12 -15.37 -11.67
C ILE A 225 -4.52 -15.34 -10.27
N ILE A 226 -4.18 -14.16 -9.75
CA ILE A 226 -3.54 -14.01 -8.43
C ILE A 226 -4.51 -14.46 -7.32
N LEU A 227 -5.66 -13.79 -7.22
CA LEU A 227 -6.61 -14.06 -6.13
C LEU A 227 -7.25 -15.44 -6.27
N GLY A 228 -7.68 -15.80 -7.48
CA GLY A 228 -8.25 -17.13 -7.75
C GLY A 228 -7.25 -18.25 -7.49
N GLY A 229 -5.97 -18.08 -7.86
CA GLY A 229 -4.92 -19.05 -7.62
C GLY A 229 -4.61 -19.25 -6.12
N ILE A 230 -4.54 -18.14 -5.36
CA ILE A 230 -4.32 -18.20 -3.91
C ILE A 230 -5.53 -18.82 -3.20
N TYR A 231 -6.75 -18.40 -3.56
CA TYR A 231 -7.96 -18.84 -2.85
C TYR A 231 -8.39 -20.27 -3.19
N SER A 232 -8.06 -20.75 -4.37
CA SER A 232 -8.27 -22.17 -4.73
C SER A 232 -7.21 -23.09 -4.10
N GLY A 233 -6.17 -22.53 -3.46
CA GLY A 233 -5.04 -23.30 -2.93
C GLY A 233 -4.08 -23.81 -4.02
N ALA A 234 -4.25 -23.37 -5.28
CA ALA A 234 -3.38 -23.76 -6.39
C ALA A 234 -1.99 -23.11 -6.31
N PHE A 235 -1.91 -21.93 -5.73
CA PHE A 235 -0.66 -21.16 -5.57
C PHE A 235 -0.52 -20.62 -4.15
N THR A 236 0.70 -20.64 -3.64
CA THR A 236 1.12 -19.80 -2.53
C THR A 236 1.16 -18.32 -2.99
N PRO A 237 1.12 -17.34 -2.08
CA PRO A 237 1.26 -15.93 -2.47
C PRO A 237 2.52 -15.62 -3.27
N THR A 238 3.64 -16.27 -2.97
CA THR A 238 4.91 -16.11 -3.67
C THR A 238 4.86 -16.69 -5.09
N GLU A 239 4.28 -17.88 -5.25
CA GLU A 239 4.07 -18.49 -6.58
C GLU A 239 3.09 -17.66 -7.42
N ALA A 240 2.01 -17.17 -6.82
CA ALA A 240 1.07 -16.27 -7.49
C ALA A 240 1.76 -14.99 -7.97
N ALA A 241 2.68 -14.42 -7.19
CA ALA A 241 3.47 -13.26 -7.57
C ALA A 241 4.41 -13.56 -8.76
N ALA A 242 5.06 -14.74 -8.76
CA ALA A 242 5.92 -15.17 -9.86
C ALA A 242 5.11 -15.36 -11.16
N VAL A 243 3.96 -16.04 -11.07
CA VAL A 243 3.02 -16.19 -12.20
C VAL A 243 2.54 -14.83 -12.70
N ALA A 244 2.24 -13.91 -11.78
CA ALA A 244 1.84 -12.54 -12.12
C ALA A 244 2.92 -11.80 -12.92
N ALA A 245 4.20 -11.90 -12.53
CA ALA A 245 5.30 -11.27 -13.23
C ALA A 245 5.46 -11.81 -14.68
N VAL A 246 5.40 -13.12 -14.84
CA VAL A 246 5.48 -13.77 -16.16
C VAL A 246 4.28 -13.40 -17.04
N TYR A 247 3.07 -13.47 -16.47
CA TYR A 247 1.85 -13.10 -17.17
C TYR A 247 1.86 -11.63 -17.61
N SER A 248 2.30 -10.72 -16.72
CA SER A 248 2.39 -9.30 -17.01
C SER A 248 3.35 -8.99 -18.15
N ALA A 249 4.53 -9.64 -18.14
CA ALA A 249 5.50 -9.54 -19.23
C ALA A 249 4.89 -10.05 -20.55
N PHE A 250 4.22 -11.20 -20.53
CA PHE A 250 3.54 -11.75 -21.69
C PHE A 250 2.48 -10.80 -22.26
N VAL A 251 1.62 -10.24 -21.40
CA VAL A 251 0.58 -9.31 -21.83
C VAL A 251 1.16 -8.03 -22.41
N ALA A 252 2.19 -7.45 -21.77
CA ALA A 252 2.82 -6.22 -22.23
C ALA A 252 3.50 -6.39 -23.60
N LEU A 253 4.22 -7.50 -23.80
CA LEU A 253 5.03 -7.75 -25.00
C LEU A 253 4.23 -8.30 -26.18
N PHE A 254 3.35 -9.27 -25.93
CA PHE A 254 2.74 -10.07 -27.01
C PHE A 254 1.26 -9.74 -27.25
N VAL A 255 0.52 -9.39 -26.21
CA VAL A 255 -0.91 -9.10 -26.32
C VAL A 255 -1.15 -7.63 -26.63
N TYR A 256 -0.67 -6.73 -25.79
CA TYR A 256 -0.84 -5.29 -26.00
C TYR A 256 0.18 -4.69 -26.95
N ARG A 257 1.39 -5.25 -26.94
CA ARG A 257 2.49 -4.81 -27.81
C ARG A 257 2.84 -3.32 -27.65
N ASP A 258 2.57 -2.76 -26.50
CA ASP A 258 2.91 -1.37 -26.15
C ASP A 258 4.36 -1.26 -25.67
N MET A 259 5.02 -2.39 -25.42
CA MET A 259 6.41 -2.50 -25.00
C MET A 259 7.21 -3.36 -26.01
N ARG A 260 8.45 -2.95 -26.28
CA ARG A 260 9.39 -3.72 -27.14
C ARG A 260 10.29 -4.59 -26.26
N LEU A 261 10.76 -5.70 -26.81
CA LEU A 261 11.74 -6.58 -26.13
C LEU A 261 13.02 -5.83 -25.72
N SER A 262 13.43 -4.82 -26.50
CA SER A 262 14.58 -3.96 -26.17
C SER A 262 14.39 -3.09 -24.93
N GLU A 263 13.16 -2.92 -24.45
CA GLU A 263 12.83 -2.15 -23.24
C GLU A 263 12.80 -3.03 -21.98
N CYS A 264 12.74 -4.36 -22.14
CA CYS A 264 12.75 -5.30 -21.00
C CYS A 264 13.93 -5.12 -20.05
N PRO A 265 15.19 -4.95 -20.52
CA PRO A 265 16.31 -4.75 -19.61
C PRO A 265 16.15 -3.49 -18.73
N LYS A 266 15.54 -2.43 -19.27
CA LYS A 266 15.27 -1.21 -18.52
C LYS A 266 14.22 -1.47 -17.41
N VAL A 267 13.12 -2.14 -17.74
CA VAL A 267 12.06 -2.50 -16.77
C VAL A 267 12.61 -3.41 -15.67
N LEU A 268 13.41 -4.41 -16.04
CA LEU A 268 14.08 -5.29 -15.07
C LEU A 268 15.03 -4.52 -14.16
N LEU A 269 15.83 -3.59 -14.72
CA LEU A 269 16.78 -2.79 -13.95
C LEU A 269 16.06 -1.85 -12.96
N GLU A 270 15.00 -1.16 -13.41
CA GLU A 270 14.22 -0.26 -12.57
C GLU A 270 13.48 -1.01 -11.45
N SER A 271 12.83 -2.12 -11.79
CA SER A 271 12.20 -3.00 -10.80
C SER A 271 13.22 -3.59 -9.82
N GLY A 272 14.40 -4.01 -10.32
CA GLY A 272 15.49 -4.51 -9.50
C GLY A 272 16.02 -3.47 -8.51
N LYS A 273 16.17 -2.21 -8.90
CA LYS A 273 16.57 -1.11 -8.00
C LYS A 273 15.56 -0.91 -6.87
N LEU A 274 14.26 -0.91 -7.20
CA LEU A 274 13.20 -0.80 -6.18
C LEU A 274 13.20 -2.01 -5.24
N THR A 275 13.38 -3.20 -5.78
CA THR A 275 13.50 -4.45 -5.02
C THR A 275 14.67 -4.38 -4.04
N ILE A 276 15.86 -3.99 -4.49
CA ILE A 276 17.06 -3.88 -3.65
C ILE A 276 16.81 -2.86 -2.53
N MET A 277 16.23 -1.71 -2.87
CA MET A 277 15.93 -0.66 -1.88
C MET A 277 14.97 -1.18 -0.79
N LEU A 278 13.86 -1.81 -1.17
CA LEU A 278 12.89 -2.34 -0.23
C LEU A 278 13.45 -3.50 0.59
N MET A 279 14.12 -4.47 -0.03
CA MET A 279 14.72 -5.61 0.67
C MET A 279 15.80 -5.16 1.65
N PHE A 280 16.57 -4.12 1.31
CA PHE A 280 17.55 -3.53 2.22
C PHE A 280 16.91 -2.84 3.42
N ILE A 281 15.79 -2.11 3.20
CA ILE A 281 14.99 -1.55 4.31
C ILE A 281 14.47 -2.68 5.21
N ILE A 282 13.89 -3.72 4.61
CA ILE A 282 13.31 -4.87 5.32
C ILE A 282 14.37 -5.58 6.17
N ALA A 283 15.53 -5.90 5.60
CA ALA A 283 16.60 -6.57 6.32
C ALA A 283 17.07 -5.78 7.54
N ASN A 284 17.27 -4.47 7.39
CA ASN A 284 17.69 -3.61 8.50
C ASN A 284 16.58 -3.37 9.53
N ALA A 285 15.32 -3.31 9.09
CA ALA A 285 14.18 -3.20 10.01
C ALA A 285 13.95 -4.49 10.81
N MET A 286 14.17 -5.67 10.21
CA MET A 286 14.11 -6.96 10.91
C MET A 286 15.27 -7.09 11.94
N LEU A 287 16.45 -6.56 11.61
CA LEU A 287 17.54 -6.46 12.59
C LEU A 287 17.15 -5.57 13.78
N PHE A 288 16.56 -4.41 13.50
CA PHE A 288 16.05 -3.51 14.53
C PHE A 288 14.98 -4.18 15.40
N ALA A 289 14.02 -4.89 14.77
CA ALA A 289 12.98 -5.65 15.47
C ALA A 289 13.57 -6.78 16.33
N HIS A 290 14.66 -7.41 15.89
CA HIS A 290 15.37 -8.42 16.69
C HIS A 290 15.89 -7.83 17.99
N VAL A 291 16.47 -6.63 17.97
CA VAL A 291 16.92 -5.92 19.20
C VAL A 291 15.73 -5.68 20.13
N LEU A 292 14.60 -5.22 19.59
CA LEU A 292 13.39 -4.97 20.39
C LEU A 292 12.90 -6.23 21.10
N THR A 293 12.91 -7.37 20.40
CA THR A 293 12.45 -8.66 20.97
C THR A 293 13.44 -9.24 21.96
N THR A 294 14.74 -9.15 21.69
CA THR A 294 15.80 -9.61 22.62
C THR A 294 15.77 -8.83 23.93
N GLU A 295 15.53 -7.53 23.88
CA GLU A 295 15.39 -6.65 25.07
C GLU A 295 13.99 -6.74 25.71
N GLN A 296 13.12 -7.66 25.25
CA GLN A 296 11.77 -7.88 25.77
C GLN A 296 10.89 -6.60 25.84
N ILE A 297 11.10 -5.68 24.88
CA ILE A 297 10.38 -4.41 24.83
C ILE A 297 8.88 -4.61 24.60
N PRO A 298 8.44 -5.47 23.64
CA PRO A 298 7.01 -5.73 23.44
C PRO A 298 6.33 -6.25 24.70
N GLN A 299 6.98 -7.18 25.42
CA GLN A 299 6.47 -7.77 26.64
C GLN A 299 6.34 -6.74 27.78
N SER A 300 7.38 -5.88 27.91
CA SER A 300 7.34 -4.81 28.92
C SER A 300 6.23 -3.79 28.65
N ILE A 301 5.98 -3.47 27.38
CA ILE A 301 4.88 -2.58 27.01
C ILE A 301 3.54 -3.28 27.23
N ALA A 302 3.42 -4.57 26.89
CA ALA A 302 2.21 -5.35 27.08
C ALA A 302 1.80 -5.41 28.57
N SER A 303 2.74 -5.73 29.47
CA SER A 303 2.48 -5.73 30.92
C SER A 303 2.04 -4.35 31.43
N TRP A 304 2.71 -3.28 30.98
CA TRP A 304 2.33 -1.90 31.34
C TRP A 304 0.91 -1.53 30.84
N VAL A 305 0.56 -1.92 29.61
CA VAL A 305 -0.78 -1.71 29.02
C VAL A 305 -1.83 -2.46 29.83
N THR A 306 -1.52 -3.70 30.24
CA THR A 306 -2.42 -4.54 31.06
C THR A 306 -2.59 -3.97 32.47
N GLU A 307 -1.50 -3.51 33.10
CA GLU A 307 -1.53 -2.85 34.41
C GLU A 307 -2.37 -1.57 34.42
N LEU A 308 -2.33 -0.81 33.31
CA LEU A 308 -3.18 0.38 33.13
C LEU A 308 -4.66 0.06 32.89
N GLY A 309 -5.00 -1.22 32.68
CA GLY A 309 -6.38 -1.64 32.39
C GLY A 309 -6.93 -1.05 31.09
N LEU A 310 -6.06 -0.83 30.08
CA LEU A 310 -6.48 -0.29 28.80
C LEU A 310 -7.44 -1.25 28.10
N SER A 311 -8.60 -0.74 27.69
CA SER A 311 -9.52 -1.51 26.87
C SER A 311 -8.97 -1.69 25.44
N PRO A 312 -9.37 -2.75 24.71
CA PRO A 312 -8.98 -2.94 23.31
C PRO A 312 -9.21 -1.69 22.44
N TRP A 313 -10.30 -0.99 22.67
CA TRP A 313 -10.66 0.24 21.95
C TRP A 313 -9.66 1.39 22.18
N MET A 314 -9.23 1.56 23.42
CA MET A 314 -8.24 2.59 23.77
C MET A 314 -6.86 2.22 23.20
N PHE A 315 -6.50 0.95 23.22
CA PHE A 315 -5.26 0.48 22.61
C PHE A 315 -5.25 0.78 21.11
N LEU A 316 -6.32 0.44 20.38
CA LEU A 316 -6.43 0.75 18.94
C LEU A 316 -6.37 2.25 18.64
N LEU A 317 -6.92 3.09 19.54
CA LEU A 317 -6.77 4.55 19.41
C LEU A 317 -5.29 4.98 19.51
N VAL A 318 -4.56 4.45 20.49
CA VAL A 318 -3.11 4.73 20.65
C VAL A 318 -2.34 4.24 19.44
N VAL A 319 -2.61 3.03 18.97
CA VAL A 319 -2.02 2.46 17.75
C VAL A 319 -2.23 3.40 16.57
N ASN A 320 -3.46 3.87 16.33
CA ASN A 320 -3.74 4.80 15.24
C ASN A 320 -2.95 6.11 15.37
N ILE A 321 -2.89 6.70 16.56
CA ILE A 321 -2.15 7.96 16.78
C ILE A 321 -0.65 7.76 16.49
N VAL A 322 -0.05 6.68 17.01
CA VAL A 322 1.38 6.39 16.79
C VAL A 322 1.66 6.13 15.31
N LEU A 323 0.81 5.35 14.64
CA LEU A 323 0.96 5.04 13.21
C LEU A 323 0.76 6.27 12.31
N LEU A 324 -0.20 7.15 12.63
CA LEU A 324 -0.40 8.40 11.91
C LEU A 324 0.82 9.32 12.04
N ILE A 325 1.40 9.40 13.25
CA ILE A 325 2.63 10.20 13.45
C ILE A 325 3.80 9.57 12.68
N ALA A 326 4.03 8.26 12.83
CA ALA A 326 5.14 7.57 12.15
C ALA A 326 5.01 7.64 10.62
N GLY A 327 3.78 7.49 10.09
CA GLY A 327 3.46 7.53 8.68
C GLY A 327 3.84 8.84 7.97
N ASN A 328 3.95 9.93 8.73
CA ASN A 328 4.37 11.22 8.19
C ASN A 328 5.87 11.27 7.81
N PHE A 329 6.69 10.41 8.41
CA PHE A 329 8.16 10.50 8.32
C PHE A 329 8.79 9.31 7.60
N MET A 330 8.14 8.16 7.59
CA MET A 330 8.73 6.90 7.16
C MET A 330 7.89 6.21 6.09
N GLU A 331 8.53 5.35 5.33
CA GLU A 331 7.89 4.47 4.34
C GLU A 331 7.07 3.38 5.04
N PRO A 332 5.88 3.00 4.50
CA PRO A 332 4.97 2.04 5.09
C PRO A 332 5.57 0.72 5.55
N SER A 333 6.44 0.11 4.72
CA SER A 333 7.03 -1.20 5.05
C SER A 333 7.97 -1.11 6.25
N ALA A 334 8.74 -0.01 6.36
CA ALA A 334 9.62 0.22 7.50
C ALA A 334 8.83 0.39 8.80
N ILE A 335 7.72 1.16 8.77
CA ILE A 335 6.87 1.37 9.94
C ILE A 335 6.28 0.05 10.43
N ILE A 336 5.74 -0.75 9.50
CA ILE A 336 5.15 -2.04 9.85
C ILE A 336 6.18 -2.96 10.47
N LEU A 337 7.38 -3.05 9.91
CA LEU A 337 8.43 -3.93 10.44
C LEU A 337 8.92 -3.52 11.82
N ILE A 338 8.87 -2.22 12.15
CA ILE A 338 9.26 -1.71 13.46
C ILE A 338 8.13 -1.89 14.47
N LEU A 339 6.90 -1.51 14.10
CA LEU A 339 5.80 -1.37 15.04
C LEU A 339 4.92 -2.62 15.13
N ALA A 340 4.82 -3.44 14.07
CA ALA A 340 4.03 -4.67 14.15
C ALA A 340 4.56 -5.65 15.22
N PRO A 341 5.87 -5.92 15.35
CA PRO A 341 6.38 -6.75 16.43
C PRO A 341 6.08 -6.22 17.84
N ILE A 342 5.86 -4.91 17.98
CA ILE A 342 5.50 -4.28 19.27
C ILE A 342 3.99 -4.40 19.51
N PHE A 343 3.17 -4.04 18.53
CA PHE A 343 1.73 -3.98 18.70
C PHE A 343 1.05 -5.34 18.66
N PHE A 344 1.59 -6.28 17.87
CA PHE A 344 1.00 -7.58 17.65
C PHE A 344 0.83 -8.40 18.95
N PRO A 345 1.86 -8.60 19.81
CA PRO A 345 1.70 -9.35 21.05
C PRO A 345 0.66 -8.72 21.98
N ILE A 346 0.66 -7.39 22.09
CA ILE A 346 -0.29 -6.64 22.93
C ILE A 346 -1.72 -6.83 22.41
N ALA A 347 -1.90 -6.74 21.10
CA ALA A 347 -3.20 -6.94 20.47
C ALA A 347 -3.74 -8.36 20.71
N MET A 348 -2.86 -9.38 20.67
CA MET A 348 -3.25 -10.77 20.96
C MET A 348 -3.70 -10.93 22.42
N GLU A 349 -2.99 -10.35 23.37
CA GLU A 349 -3.39 -10.36 24.79
C GLU A 349 -4.74 -9.65 25.04
N LEU A 350 -5.03 -8.59 24.28
CA LEU A 350 -6.30 -7.88 24.33
C LEU A 350 -7.43 -8.53 23.51
N GLY A 351 -7.17 -9.68 22.87
CA GLY A 351 -8.16 -10.41 22.06
C GLY A 351 -8.51 -9.75 20.74
N ILE A 352 -7.63 -8.90 20.20
CA ILE A 352 -7.80 -8.27 18.88
C ILE A 352 -7.32 -9.26 17.81
N ASP A 353 -8.13 -9.48 16.78
CA ASP A 353 -7.79 -10.37 15.68
C ASP A 353 -6.55 -9.86 14.91
N PRO A 354 -5.55 -10.72 14.63
CA PRO A 354 -4.31 -10.35 13.95
C PRO A 354 -4.52 -9.78 12.54
N ILE A 355 -5.51 -10.29 11.81
CA ILE A 355 -5.83 -9.83 10.46
C ILE A 355 -6.47 -8.43 10.52
N HIS A 356 -7.35 -8.22 11.50
CA HIS A 356 -7.97 -6.91 11.74
C HIS A 356 -6.93 -5.84 12.08
N LEU A 357 -5.99 -6.15 12.97
CA LEU A 357 -4.86 -5.26 13.29
C LEU A 357 -4.05 -4.94 12.02
N GLY A 358 -3.76 -5.94 11.19
CA GLY A 358 -3.03 -5.74 9.94
C GLY A 358 -3.73 -4.78 8.99
N ILE A 359 -5.04 -4.90 8.81
CA ILE A 359 -5.83 -3.98 7.99
C ILE A 359 -5.83 -2.55 8.57
N ILE A 360 -5.97 -2.39 9.90
CA ILE A 360 -5.87 -1.09 10.56
C ILE A 360 -4.50 -0.45 10.28
N MET A 361 -3.43 -1.21 10.42
CA MET A 361 -2.07 -0.71 10.15
C MET A 361 -1.93 -0.28 8.69
N VAL A 362 -2.43 -1.07 7.74
CA VAL A 362 -2.37 -0.73 6.30
C VAL A 362 -3.15 0.57 6.00
N VAL A 363 -4.36 0.74 6.56
CA VAL A 363 -5.16 1.96 6.37
C VAL A 363 -4.45 3.19 6.97
N ASN A 364 -3.78 3.05 8.12
CA ASN A 364 -2.92 4.12 8.64
C ASN A 364 -1.79 4.50 7.66
N MET A 365 -1.16 3.49 7.03
CA MET A 365 -0.10 3.73 6.05
C MET A 365 -0.61 4.45 4.80
N GLU A 366 -1.86 4.17 4.37
CA GLU A 366 -2.51 4.93 3.31
C GLU A 366 -2.52 6.44 3.60
N ILE A 367 -2.94 6.80 4.82
CA ILE A 367 -3.03 8.18 5.28
C ILE A 367 -1.63 8.79 5.35
N GLY A 368 -0.65 8.06 5.84
CA GLY A 368 0.75 8.50 5.90
C GLY A 368 1.32 8.89 4.52
N LEU A 369 0.97 8.13 3.47
CA LEU A 369 1.41 8.40 2.10
C LEU A 369 0.91 9.73 1.50
N ILE A 370 -0.12 10.32 2.10
CA ILE A 370 -0.73 11.58 1.64
C ILE A 370 -0.65 12.70 2.68
N THR A 371 0.09 12.48 3.76
CA THR A 371 0.22 13.45 4.86
C THR A 371 1.64 14.03 4.91
N PRO A 372 1.81 15.38 4.97
CA PRO A 372 3.11 16.00 5.17
C PRO A 372 3.77 15.58 6.50
N PRO A 373 5.13 15.62 6.62
CA PRO A 373 6.08 16.26 5.73
C PRO A 373 6.54 15.42 4.54
N VAL A 374 6.51 14.09 4.60
CA VAL A 374 6.98 13.25 3.49
C VAL A 374 5.87 13.01 2.49
N GLY A 375 4.87 12.17 2.79
CA GLY A 375 3.71 11.92 1.93
C GLY A 375 4.07 11.56 0.49
N LEU A 376 4.60 10.36 0.22
CA LEU A 376 5.12 9.96 -1.10
C LEU A 376 4.15 10.24 -2.26
N ASN A 377 2.85 10.01 -2.07
CA ASN A 377 1.85 10.28 -3.10
C ASN A 377 1.73 11.78 -3.43
N LEU A 378 1.99 12.66 -2.45
CA LEU A 378 1.99 14.10 -2.69
C LEU A 378 3.12 14.48 -3.65
N PHE A 379 4.31 13.91 -3.46
CA PHE A 379 5.46 14.13 -4.36
C PHE A 379 5.20 13.57 -5.76
N VAL A 380 4.70 12.33 -5.86
CA VAL A 380 4.36 11.73 -7.15
C VAL A 380 3.29 12.54 -7.87
N THR A 381 2.22 12.95 -7.15
CA THR A 381 1.17 13.80 -7.74
C THR A 381 1.71 15.17 -8.18
N SER A 382 2.59 15.79 -7.38
CA SER A 382 3.27 17.03 -7.74
C SER A 382 4.10 16.88 -9.01
N ALA A 383 4.88 15.79 -9.13
CA ALA A 383 5.68 15.50 -10.31
C ALA A 383 4.83 15.26 -11.57
N VAL A 384 3.77 14.46 -11.45
CA VAL A 384 2.85 14.12 -12.55
C VAL A 384 2.08 15.35 -13.06
N THR A 385 1.68 16.24 -12.15
CA THR A 385 0.85 17.41 -12.49
C THR A 385 1.64 18.68 -12.79
N GLY A 386 2.90 18.73 -12.37
CA GLY A 386 3.70 19.96 -12.36
C GLY A 386 3.24 21.01 -11.33
N MET A 387 2.32 20.67 -10.45
CA MET A 387 1.83 21.57 -9.39
C MET A 387 2.89 21.69 -8.27
N PRO A 388 3.08 22.90 -7.68
CA PRO A 388 3.89 23.02 -6.48
C PRO A 388 3.37 22.14 -5.35
N LEU A 389 4.28 21.56 -4.55
CA LEU A 389 3.94 20.62 -3.47
C LEU A 389 2.88 21.20 -2.50
N GLY A 390 3.02 22.47 -2.10
CA GLY A 390 2.04 23.13 -1.23
C GLY A 390 0.64 23.26 -1.83
N ALA A 391 0.53 23.37 -3.17
CA ALA A 391 -0.76 23.35 -3.85
C ALA A 391 -1.34 21.94 -3.92
N THR A 392 -0.50 20.94 -4.12
CA THR A 392 -0.88 19.51 -4.11
C THR A 392 -1.39 19.08 -2.72
N ILE A 393 -0.72 19.50 -1.65
CA ILE A 393 -1.15 19.26 -0.27
C ILE A 393 -2.55 19.85 -0.06
N ARG A 394 -2.77 21.11 -0.40
CA ARG A 394 -4.09 21.76 -0.26
C ARG A 394 -5.18 21.08 -1.08
N ALA A 395 -4.83 20.55 -2.25
CA ALA A 395 -5.74 19.79 -3.09
C ALA A 395 -6.12 18.43 -2.50
N ALA A 396 -5.19 17.77 -1.80
CA ALA A 396 -5.39 16.45 -1.19
C ALA A 396 -6.17 16.51 0.13
N LEU A 397 -6.01 17.59 0.92
CA LEU A 397 -6.59 17.74 2.26
C LEU A 397 -8.10 17.40 2.39
N PRO A 398 -9.00 17.89 1.51
CA PRO A 398 -10.43 17.57 1.63
C PRO A 398 -10.72 16.07 1.51
N TRP A 399 -9.93 15.36 0.71
CA TRP A 399 -10.07 13.92 0.47
C TRP A 399 -9.43 13.12 1.58
N LEU A 400 -8.33 13.61 2.17
CA LEU A 400 -7.69 13.04 3.36
C LEU A 400 -8.67 12.92 4.54
N MET A 401 -9.57 13.90 4.73
CA MET A 401 -10.59 13.83 5.77
C MET A 401 -11.52 12.63 5.64
N ILE A 402 -11.77 12.19 4.39
CA ILE A 402 -12.57 10.99 4.12
C ILE A 402 -11.82 9.74 4.59
N LEU A 403 -10.52 9.66 4.32
CA LEU A 403 -9.69 8.52 4.76
C LEU A 403 -9.57 8.48 6.30
N LEU A 404 -9.50 9.63 6.97
CA LEU A 404 -9.51 9.68 8.45
C LEU A 404 -10.83 9.16 9.03
N VAL A 405 -11.97 9.54 8.44
CA VAL A 405 -13.27 8.98 8.83
C VAL A 405 -13.32 7.48 8.54
N PHE A 406 -12.80 7.06 7.40
CA PHE A 406 -12.71 5.66 7.03
C PHE A 406 -11.83 4.85 8.00
N LEU A 407 -10.70 5.41 8.44
CA LEU A 407 -9.85 4.79 9.47
C LEU A 407 -10.64 4.50 10.76
N ILE A 408 -11.45 5.47 11.22
CA ILE A 408 -12.30 5.28 12.40
C ILE A 408 -13.29 4.13 12.16
N ILE A 409 -13.93 4.08 10.98
CA ILE A 409 -14.88 3.02 10.63
C ILE A 409 -14.19 1.65 10.65
N VAL A 410 -13.03 1.51 10.00
CA VAL A 410 -12.30 0.25 9.96
C VAL A 410 -11.82 -0.16 11.34
N THR A 411 -11.29 0.78 12.13
CA THR A 411 -10.76 0.50 13.48
C THR A 411 -11.83 -0.04 14.42
N TYR A 412 -13.01 0.55 14.40
CA TYR A 412 -14.04 0.25 15.38
C TYR A 412 -15.17 -0.67 14.89
N ILE A 413 -15.12 -1.07 13.62
CA ILE A 413 -16.07 -2.04 13.05
C ILE A 413 -15.29 -3.22 12.46
N PRO A 414 -14.89 -4.22 13.28
CA PRO A 414 -14.10 -5.37 12.80
C PRO A 414 -14.74 -6.13 11.64
N ALA A 415 -16.07 -6.09 11.54
CA ALA A 415 -16.79 -6.70 10.43
C ALA A 415 -16.32 -6.17 9.05
N VAL A 416 -15.84 -4.94 8.96
CA VAL A 416 -15.36 -4.37 7.69
C VAL A 416 -14.14 -5.15 7.16
N SER A 417 -13.25 -5.60 8.02
CA SER A 417 -12.06 -6.38 7.65
C SER A 417 -12.30 -7.89 7.73
N LEU A 418 -13.12 -8.37 8.68
CA LEU A 418 -13.25 -9.79 8.98
C LEU A 418 -14.47 -10.48 8.34
N ALA A 419 -15.45 -9.73 7.82
CA ALA A 419 -16.67 -10.33 7.28
C ALA A 419 -16.39 -11.30 6.13
N LEU A 420 -15.54 -10.93 5.18
CA LEU A 420 -15.24 -11.77 4.01
C LEU A 420 -14.37 -12.98 4.37
N PRO A 421 -13.27 -12.86 5.15
CA PRO A 421 -12.54 -14.02 5.67
C PRO A 421 -13.43 -15.02 6.43
N ASN A 422 -14.27 -14.51 7.33
CA ASN A 422 -15.18 -15.36 8.12
C ASN A 422 -16.22 -16.07 7.25
N TRP A 423 -16.79 -15.37 6.28
CA TRP A 423 -17.75 -15.94 5.33
C TRP A 423 -17.14 -17.06 4.47
N LEU A 424 -15.84 -16.96 4.17
CA LEU A 424 -15.07 -18.00 3.45
C LEU A 424 -14.54 -19.13 4.35
N GLY A 425 -14.85 -19.11 5.65
CA GLY A 425 -14.41 -20.14 6.60
C GLY A 425 -12.91 -20.09 6.91
N MET A 426 -12.29 -18.92 6.79
CA MET A 426 -10.86 -18.70 7.06
C MET A 426 -10.61 -18.11 8.46
N SER A 427 -11.54 -18.30 9.38
CA SER A 427 -11.40 -17.86 10.78
C SER A 427 -10.22 -18.52 11.51
#